data_e9cbc72b08b281bd0f9588bed062ab32
#
_entry.id   e9cbc72b08b281bd0f9588bed062ab32
#
_cell.length_a   1.000
_cell.length_b   1.000
_cell.length_c   1.000
_cell.angle_alpha   90.00
_cell.angle_beta   90.00
_cell.angle_gamma   90.00
#
_symmetry.space_group_name_H-M   'P 1'
#
loop_
_entity.id
_entity.type
_entity.pdbx_description
1 polymer ?
#
loop_
_entity_poly.entity_id
_entity_poly.type
_entity_poly.pdbx_seq_one_letter_code
_entity_poly.pdbx_strand_id
1 'polypeptide(L)'
;MADLTFLRGYNEALVMAVARTRPAFERATIAEATGLTPQAVSKVLARLVEHGLITPAGVRRPAIGKPAGVYELVPHSRYAIGAHVTRRGLRLVLTDLAGTVRHSAVTPLPADFTPETLLTELAAGINRITAAHDVRGRLTGLGIGMVGPLDHAQGTVRDAHRLRHWHDVPLRALAEQALGLPVHLDKDVTAGVTAEAWRHGPAFRDAALIMVESGVGAGLWLHGAAHRGAHTNAGEFGHTVVDLSGPPCVCGRRGCLEAVHDRAAEAGDLRAAARVLAVGVVNLLQTLDVAHVVLAGADLLAHAATYRAEVQHAVRTEVPRADWQTAEVTLSSLGADVIAAGAAMQILDSRYGIPDLAPVAAGGPPTAPA
;
A
#
# COMPACT_ATOMS: atom_id res chain seq x y z
N MET A 1 -26.96 -2.31 17.36
CA MET A 1 -26.28 -3.40 18.12
C MET A 1 -25.06 -3.81 17.31
N ALA A 2 -23.86 -3.71 17.86
CA ALA A 2 -22.68 -4.18 17.15
C ALA A 2 -22.79 -5.70 16.92
N ASP A 3 -22.61 -6.15 15.68
CA ASP A 3 -22.61 -7.57 15.35
C ASP A 3 -21.46 -8.26 16.10
N LEU A 4 -21.77 -9.31 16.86
CA LEU A 4 -20.77 -10.11 17.59
C LEU A 4 -19.73 -10.72 16.65
N THR A 5 -20.08 -10.98 15.40
CA THR A 5 -19.18 -11.47 14.36
C THR A 5 -18.18 -10.39 13.97
N PHE A 6 -18.64 -9.16 13.80
CA PHE A 6 -17.79 -7.99 13.53
C PHE A 6 -16.79 -7.75 14.67
N LEU A 7 -17.27 -7.72 15.94
CA LEU A 7 -16.38 -7.54 17.10
C LEU A 7 -15.35 -8.67 17.22
N ARG A 8 -15.72 -9.89 16.85
CA ARG A 8 -14.80 -11.03 16.85
C ARG A 8 -13.71 -10.87 15.81
N GLY A 9 -14.06 -10.52 14.58
CA GLY A 9 -13.10 -10.25 13.50
C GLY A 9 -12.18 -9.08 13.83
N TYR A 10 -12.72 -8.00 14.38
CA TYR A 10 -11.96 -6.84 14.83
C TYR A 10 -10.90 -7.20 15.88
N ASN A 11 -11.25 -7.98 16.90
CA ASN A 11 -10.30 -8.40 17.92
C ASN A 11 -9.20 -9.32 17.38
N GLU A 12 -9.52 -10.18 16.42
CA GLU A 12 -8.52 -11.01 15.72
C GLU A 12 -7.54 -10.14 14.92
N ALA A 13 -8.05 -9.16 14.20
CA ALA A 13 -7.26 -8.22 13.42
C ALA A 13 -6.30 -7.39 14.30
N LEU A 14 -6.77 -6.89 15.44
CA LEU A 14 -5.92 -6.18 16.41
C LEU A 14 -4.75 -7.06 16.88
N VAL A 15 -5.04 -8.33 17.24
CA VAL A 15 -4.00 -9.28 17.69
C VAL A 15 -3.03 -9.58 16.55
N MET A 16 -3.52 -9.79 15.33
CA MET A 16 -2.69 -10.04 14.15
C MET A 16 -1.79 -8.84 13.80
N ALA A 17 -2.29 -7.61 13.93
CA ALA A 17 -1.50 -6.41 13.71
C ALA A 17 -0.28 -6.34 14.65
N VAL A 18 -0.45 -6.71 15.93
CA VAL A 18 0.67 -6.78 16.89
C VAL A 18 1.57 -7.98 16.59
N ALA A 19 0.98 -9.14 16.28
CA ALA A 19 1.74 -10.37 16.01
C ALA A 19 2.69 -10.24 14.80
N ARG A 20 2.30 -9.48 13.78
CA ARG A 20 3.12 -9.25 12.57
C ARG A 20 4.35 -8.40 12.81
N THR A 21 4.31 -7.50 13.79
CA THR A 21 5.41 -6.56 14.05
C THR A 21 6.45 -7.09 15.05
N ARG A 22 6.26 -8.30 15.56
CA ARG A 22 7.10 -8.89 16.61
C ARG A 22 7.50 -10.31 16.25
N PRO A 23 8.79 -10.69 16.40
CA PRO A 23 9.24 -12.06 16.12
C PRO A 23 8.60 -13.07 17.10
N ALA A 24 8.37 -12.67 18.35
CA ALA A 24 7.68 -13.46 19.35
C ALA A 24 6.92 -12.52 20.31
N PHE A 25 5.80 -12.99 20.88
CA PHE A 25 4.96 -12.19 21.76
C PHE A 25 4.28 -13.03 22.84
N GLU A 26 3.94 -12.37 23.93
CA GLU A 26 3.19 -12.95 25.04
C GLU A 26 1.76 -12.40 25.09
N ARG A 27 0.89 -13.09 25.83
CA ARG A 27 -0.48 -12.64 26.07
C ARG A 27 -0.56 -11.25 26.70
N ALA A 28 0.33 -10.97 27.66
CA ALA A 28 0.39 -9.67 28.32
C ALA A 28 0.74 -8.55 27.32
N THR A 29 1.71 -8.79 26.45
CA THR A 29 2.12 -7.86 25.38
C THR A 29 0.96 -7.52 24.46
N ILE A 30 0.17 -8.53 24.07
CA ILE A 30 -1.02 -8.30 23.23
C ILE A 30 -2.07 -7.49 24.00
N ALA A 31 -2.36 -7.85 25.24
CA ALA A 31 -3.34 -7.14 26.07
C ALA A 31 -2.98 -5.66 26.24
N GLU A 32 -1.71 -5.37 26.52
CA GLU A 32 -1.19 -4.02 26.66
C GLU A 32 -1.30 -3.22 25.34
N ALA A 33 -0.87 -3.81 24.23
CA ALA A 33 -0.85 -3.15 22.94
C ALA A 33 -2.25 -2.92 22.33
N THR A 34 -3.23 -3.78 22.66
CA THR A 34 -4.58 -3.75 22.06
C THR A 34 -5.66 -3.20 22.98
N GLY A 35 -5.40 -3.09 24.30
CA GLY A 35 -6.40 -2.76 25.30
C GLY A 35 -7.43 -3.87 25.56
N LEU A 36 -7.25 -5.06 24.97
CA LEU A 36 -8.15 -6.19 25.18
C LEU A 36 -7.96 -6.83 26.56
N THR A 37 -9.03 -7.35 27.13
CA THR A 37 -8.93 -8.10 28.40
C THR A 37 -8.11 -9.39 28.21
N PRO A 38 -7.43 -9.90 29.24
CA PRO A 38 -6.65 -11.15 29.17
C PRO A 38 -7.47 -12.35 28.70
N GLN A 39 -8.78 -12.40 29.06
CA GLN A 39 -9.69 -13.44 28.61
C GLN A 39 -9.98 -13.33 27.11
N ALA A 40 -10.22 -12.11 26.60
CA ALA A 40 -10.44 -11.87 25.17
C ALA A 40 -9.19 -12.26 24.36
N VAL A 41 -8.00 -11.82 24.79
CA VAL A 41 -6.73 -12.21 24.17
C VAL A 41 -6.56 -13.72 24.13
N SER A 42 -6.84 -14.42 25.26
CA SER A 42 -6.71 -15.88 25.33
C SER A 42 -7.62 -16.61 24.32
N LYS A 43 -8.86 -16.13 24.15
CA LYS A 43 -9.80 -16.70 23.18
C LYS A 43 -9.35 -16.45 21.74
N VAL A 44 -8.83 -15.26 21.46
CA VAL A 44 -8.29 -14.93 20.12
C VAL A 44 -7.08 -15.77 19.81
N LEU A 45 -6.09 -15.85 20.72
CA LEU A 45 -4.88 -16.66 20.50
C LEU A 45 -5.21 -18.13 20.28
N ALA A 46 -6.15 -18.70 21.03
CA ALA A 46 -6.58 -20.10 20.84
C ALA A 46 -7.09 -20.33 19.40
N ARG A 47 -7.92 -19.43 18.86
CA ARG A 47 -8.44 -19.53 17.49
C ARG A 47 -7.34 -19.34 16.44
N LEU A 48 -6.44 -18.38 16.66
CA LEU A 48 -5.32 -18.17 15.72
C LEU A 48 -4.39 -19.39 15.66
N VAL A 49 -4.19 -20.08 16.81
CA VAL A 49 -3.46 -21.37 16.86
C VAL A 49 -4.25 -22.46 16.12
N GLU A 50 -5.56 -22.58 16.34
CA GLU A 50 -6.43 -23.53 15.66
C GLU A 50 -6.41 -23.33 14.12
N HIS A 51 -6.38 -22.06 13.67
CA HIS A 51 -6.28 -21.72 12.24
C HIS A 51 -4.85 -21.84 11.69
N GLY A 52 -3.86 -22.17 12.53
CA GLY A 52 -2.45 -22.30 12.15
C GLY A 52 -1.80 -20.98 11.74
N LEU A 53 -2.33 -19.84 12.19
CA LEU A 53 -1.76 -18.51 11.87
C LEU A 53 -0.65 -18.11 12.85
N ILE A 54 -0.71 -18.62 14.07
CA ILE A 54 0.33 -18.52 15.10
C ILE A 54 0.62 -19.88 15.69
N THR A 55 1.77 -20.03 16.33
CA THR A 55 2.16 -21.25 17.02
C THR A 55 2.71 -20.94 18.41
N PRO A 56 2.50 -21.81 19.43
CA PRO A 56 3.23 -21.73 20.67
C PRO A 56 4.74 -21.92 20.45
N ALA A 57 5.55 -20.99 20.95
CA ALA A 57 7.01 -20.96 20.76
C ALA A 57 7.78 -21.19 22.08
N GLY A 58 7.09 -21.69 23.10
CA GLY A 58 7.72 -22.00 24.40
C GLY A 58 7.11 -21.23 25.58
N VAL A 59 7.88 -21.17 26.65
CA VAL A 59 7.48 -20.48 27.89
C VAL A 59 8.62 -19.62 28.37
N ARG A 60 8.38 -18.33 28.53
CA ARG A 60 9.32 -17.45 29.22
C ARG A 60 9.17 -17.62 30.73
N ARG A 61 10.27 -17.90 31.42
CA ARG A 61 10.33 -18.02 32.88
C ARG A 61 11.08 -16.80 33.42
N PRO A 62 10.37 -15.77 33.90
CA PRO A 62 11.04 -14.62 34.53
C PRO A 62 11.65 -15.01 35.87
N ALA A 63 12.66 -14.28 36.32
CA ALA A 63 13.28 -14.50 37.64
C ALA A 63 12.27 -14.32 38.79
N ILE A 64 11.28 -13.44 38.60
CA ILE A 64 10.16 -13.18 39.51
C ILE A 64 8.87 -13.15 38.69
N GLY A 65 7.86 -13.95 39.09
CA GLY A 65 6.55 -13.98 38.44
C GLY A 65 6.16 -15.36 37.87
N LYS A 66 4.98 -15.45 37.31
CA LYS A 66 4.47 -16.68 36.69
C LYS A 66 5.07 -16.90 35.30
N PRO A 67 5.32 -18.16 34.91
CA PRO A 67 5.69 -18.49 33.53
C PRO A 67 4.63 -18.00 32.53
N ALA A 68 5.07 -17.41 31.42
CA ALA A 68 4.20 -16.89 30.37
C ALA A 68 4.42 -17.66 29.06
N GLY A 69 3.35 -18.10 28.43
CA GLY A 69 3.39 -18.72 27.10
C GLY A 69 3.78 -17.69 26.04
N VAL A 70 4.75 -18.05 25.21
CA VAL A 70 5.24 -17.27 24.08
C VAL A 70 4.63 -17.84 22.81
N TYR A 71 4.26 -16.96 21.88
CA TYR A 71 3.70 -17.28 20.57
C TYR A 71 4.48 -16.61 19.47
N GLU A 72 4.47 -17.21 18.29
CA GLU A 72 5.07 -16.67 17.07
C GLU A 72 4.07 -16.74 15.92
N LEU A 73 4.18 -15.78 15.00
CA LEU A 73 3.45 -15.84 13.73
C LEU A 73 3.96 -17.04 12.91
N VAL A 74 3.08 -17.69 12.16
CA VAL A 74 3.46 -18.71 11.18
C VAL A 74 3.43 -18.09 9.78
N PRO A 75 4.55 -17.49 9.30
CA PRO A 75 4.57 -16.71 8.07
C PRO A 75 4.07 -17.48 6.85
N HIS A 76 4.45 -18.76 6.76
CA HIS A 76 4.14 -19.63 5.63
C HIS A 76 2.73 -20.26 5.69
N SER A 77 1.91 -19.89 6.66
CA SER A 77 0.53 -20.38 6.78
C SER A 77 -0.38 -19.82 5.70
N ARG A 78 -0.12 -18.61 5.25
CA ARG A 78 -0.89 -17.92 4.20
C ARG A 78 0.03 -17.12 3.30
N TYR A 79 -0.43 -16.94 2.07
CA TYR A 79 0.26 -16.17 1.04
C TYR A 79 -0.73 -15.28 0.31
N ALA A 80 -0.23 -14.20 -0.27
CA ALA A 80 -0.95 -13.40 -1.24
C ALA A 80 -0.05 -13.10 -2.45
N ILE A 81 -0.66 -12.95 -3.61
CA ILE A 81 0.03 -12.45 -4.80
C ILE A 81 -0.39 -11.01 -4.99
N GLY A 82 0.57 -10.15 -5.26
CA GLY A 82 0.34 -8.78 -5.68
C GLY A 82 0.83 -8.57 -7.10
N ALA A 83 0.07 -7.79 -7.84
CA ALA A 83 0.37 -7.39 -9.20
C ALA A 83 0.57 -5.88 -9.26
N HIS A 84 1.67 -5.42 -9.84
CA HIS A 84 1.83 -4.05 -10.28
C HIS A 84 1.71 -4.01 -11.80
N VAL A 85 0.67 -3.33 -12.28
CA VAL A 85 0.36 -3.20 -13.71
C VAL A 85 0.79 -1.82 -14.17
N THR A 86 1.80 -1.77 -15.03
CA THR A 86 2.30 -0.55 -15.64
C THR A 86 2.09 -0.60 -17.16
N ARG A 87 2.32 0.51 -17.84
CA ARG A 87 2.34 0.55 -19.31
C ARG A 87 3.47 -0.30 -19.94
N ARG A 88 4.49 -0.65 -19.16
CA ARG A 88 5.69 -1.37 -19.62
C ARG A 88 5.65 -2.86 -19.30
N GLY A 89 4.76 -3.29 -18.39
CA GLY A 89 4.73 -4.68 -17.98
C GLY A 89 3.91 -4.96 -16.72
N LEU A 90 3.90 -6.22 -16.38
CA LEU A 90 3.27 -6.77 -15.20
C LEU A 90 4.36 -7.31 -14.26
N ARG A 91 4.42 -6.79 -13.05
CA ARG A 91 5.24 -7.36 -11.96
C ARG A 91 4.32 -8.13 -11.02
N LEU A 92 4.68 -9.38 -10.75
CA LEU A 92 4.02 -10.23 -9.77
C LEU A 92 4.95 -10.50 -8.59
N VAL A 93 4.42 -10.37 -7.38
CA VAL A 93 5.14 -10.64 -6.15
C VAL A 93 4.32 -11.60 -5.29
N LEU A 94 4.97 -12.65 -4.78
CA LEU A 94 4.42 -13.53 -3.75
C LEU A 94 4.89 -13.03 -2.37
N THR A 95 3.96 -12.76 -1.47
CA THR A 95 4.26 -12.43 -0.07
C THR A 95 3.67 -13.49 0.87
N ASP A 96 4.35 -13.73 1.99
CA ASP A 96 3.80 -14.52 3.08
C ASP A 96 2.97 -13.67 4.05
N LEU A 97 2.39 -14.31 5.07
CA LEU A 97 1.53 -13.64 6.07
C LEU A 97 2.24 -12.54 6.85
N ALA A 98 3.57 -12.57 6.97
CA ALA A 98 4.36 -11.51 7.58
C ALA A 98 4.63 -10.33 6.62
N GLY A 99 4.23 -10.42 5.35
CA GLY A 99 4.52 -9.42 4.32
C GLY A 99 5.92 -9.54 3.73
N THR A 100 6.63 -10.65 3.97
CA THR A 100 7.94 -10.89 3.37
C THR A 100 7.78 -11.32 1.92
N VAL A 101 8.48 -10.64 1.02
CA VAL A 101 8.55 -11.02 -0.40
C VAL A 101 9.30 -12.35 -0.54
N ARG A 102 8.64 -13.35 -1.10
CA ARG A 102 9.16 -14.71 -1.33
C ARG A 102 9.53 -14.97 -2.77
N HIS A 103 8.88 -14.25 -3.69
CA HIS A 103 9.17 -14.33 -5.12
C HIS A 103 8.79 -13.02 -5.79
N SER A 104 9.55 -12.65 -6.82
CA SER A 104 9.25 -11.52 -7.69
C SER A 104 9.55 -11.92 -9.13
N ALA A 105 8.63 -11.60 -10.04
CA ALA A 105 8.77 -11.83 -11.46
C ALA A 105 8.18 -10.69 -12.28
N VAL A 106 8.79 -10.41 -13.43
CA VAL A 106 8.32 -9.37 -14.36
C VAL A 106 8.02 -10.01 -15.69
N THR A 107 6.86 -9.69 -16.24
CA THR A 107 6.44 -10.09 -17.60
C THR A 107 6.19 -8.82 -18.41
N PRO A 108 6.86 -8.63 -19.56
CA PRO A 108 6.54 -7.53 -20.46
C PRO A 108 5.10 -7.63 -20.96
N LEU A 109 4.42 -6.49 -21.08
CA LEU A 109 3.11 -6.39 -21.73
C LEU A 109 3.25 -5.61 -23.05
N PRO A 110 2.44 -5.93 -24.08
CA PRO A 110 2.35 -5.11 -25.28
C PRO A 110 1.97 -3.67 -24.94
N ALA A 111 2.39 -2.69 -25.74
CA ALA A 111 2.14 -1.27 -25.47
C ALA A 111 0.65 -0.94 -25.33
N ASP A 112 -0.20 -1.58 -26.15
CA ASP A 112 -1.65 -1.41 -26.15
C ASP A 112 -2.38 -2.66 -25.62
N PHE A 113 -1.89 -3.25 -24.52
CA PHE A 113 -2.51 -4.46 -23.96
C PHE A 113 -3.97 -4.21 -23.53
N THR A 114 -4.80 -5.24 -23.76
CA THR A 114 -6.22 -5.21 -23.38
C THR A 114 -6.43 -5.84 -22.00
N PRO A 115 -7.62 -5.67 -21.40
CA PRO A 115 -7.98 -6.41 -20.19
C PRO A 115 -7.81 -7.92 -20.31
N GLU A 116 -8.18 -8.51 -21.45
CA GLU A 116 -8.05 -9.95 -21.72
C GLU A 116 -6.60 -10.40 -21.76
N THR A 117 -5.72 -9.59 -22.37
CA THR A 117 -4.27 -9.83 -22.36
C THR A 117 -3.73 -9.82 -20.93
N LEU A 118 -4.11 -8.83 -20.13
CA LEU A 118 -3.70 -8.75 -18.73
C LEU A 118 -4.18 -9.96 -17.93
N LEU A 119 -5.45 -10.37 -18.07
CA LEU A 119 -6.01 -11.52 -17.37
C LEU A 119 -5.30 -12.82 -17.73
N THR A 120 -4.95 -12.99 -19.00
CA THR A 120 -4.17 -14.14 -19.49
C THR A 120 -2.79 -14.19 -18.83
N GLU A 121 -2.07 -13.09 -18.80
CA GLU A 121 -0.75 -13.01 -18.18
C GLU A 121 -0.80 -13.14 -16.66
N LEU A 122 -1.82 -12.59 -16.01
CA LEU A 122 -2.07 -12.81 -14.58
C LEU A 122 -2.28 -14.29 -14.28
N ALA A 123 -3.16 -14.97 -15.02
CA ALA A 123 -3.43 -16.40 -14.83
C ALA A 123 -2.17 -17.25 -15.03
N ALA A 124 -1.41 -17.00 -16.09
CA ALA A 124 -0.18 -17.69 -16.39
C ALA A 124 0.87 -17.47 -15.29
N GLY A 125 1.06 -16.22 -14.86
CA GLY A 125 2.01 -15.86 -13.80
C GLY A 125 1.65 -16.47 -12.45
N ILE A 126 0.39 -16.36 -12.02
CA ILE A 126 -0.13 -16.95 -10.79
C ILE A 126 0.07 -18.48 -10.79
N ASN A 127 -0.24 -19.16 -11.90
CA ASN A 127 -0.05 -20.59 -12.01
C ASN A 127 1.43 -20.98 -11.88
N ARG A 128 2.35 -20.25 -12.53
CA ARG A 128 3.80 -20.47 -12.39
C ARG A 128 4.26 -20.31 -10.94
N ILE A 129 3.88 -19.21 -10.29
CA ILE A 129 4.28 -18.92 -8.90
C ILE A 129 3.72 -19.96 -7.94
N THR A 130 2.43 -20.28 -8.04
CA THR A 130 1.78 -21.24 -7.13
C THR A 130 2.30 -22.64 -7.26
N ALA A 131 2.68 -23.07 -8.48
CA ALA A 131 3.31 -24.36 -8.73
C ALA A 131 4.74 -24.40 -8.20
N ALA A 132 5.54 -23.36 -8.46
CA ALA A 132 6.94 -23.30 -8.05
C ALA A 132 7.14 -23.29 -6.53
N HIS A 133 6.19 -22.72 -5.79
CA HIS A 133 6.27 -22.55 -4.33
C HIS A 133 5.32 -23.45 -3.54
N ASP A 134 4.54 -24.29 -4.21
CA ASP A 134 3.53 -25.18 -3.60
C ASP A 134 2.60 -24.43 -2.62
N VAL A 135 2.05 -23.29 -3.05
CA VAL A 135 1.26 -22.42 -2.18
C VAL A 135 -0.23 -22.34 -2.54
N ARG A 136 -0.69 -23.09 -3.56
CA ARG A 136 -2.07 -23.00 -4.09
C ARG A 136 -3.14 -23.11 -2.99
N GLY A 137 -3.03 -24.07 -2.08
CA GLY A 137 -3.98 -24.28 -0.99
C GLY A 137 -3.90 -23.26 0.15
N ARG A 138 -2.89 -22.38 0.11
CA ARG A 138 -2.64 -21.35 1.13
C ARG A 138 -2.70 -19.92 0.57
N LEU A 139 -3.05 -19.77 -0.72
CA LEU A 139 -3.18 -18.47 -1.36
C LEU A 139 -4.49 -17.80 -0.92
N THR A 140 -4.40 -16.59 -0.38
CA THR A 140 -5.53 -15.79 0.12
C THR A 140 -6.25 -15.07 -1.01
N GLY A 141 -5.51 -14.59 -2.02
CA GLY A 141 -6.06 -13.85 -3.16
C GLY A 141 -5.00 -13.08 -3.93
N LEU A 142 -5.49 -12.20 -4.80
CA LEU A 142 -4.70 -11.30 -5.66
C LEU A 142 -5.00 -9.84 -5.33
N GLY A 143 -3.96 -9.07 -5.02
CA GLY A 143 -4.04 -7.60 -5.04
C GLY A 143 -3.52 -7.04 -6.36
N ILE A 144 -4.16 -6.02 -6.90
CA ILE A 144 -3.74 -5.34 -8.13
C ILE A 144 -3.53 -3.86 -7.82
N GLY A 145 -2.30 -3.38 -7.97
CA GLY A 145 -1.95 -1.97 -7.98
C GLY A 145 -1.82 -1.50 -9.44
N MET A 146 -2.61 -0.52 -9.83
CA MET A 146 -2.66 -0.06 -11.22
C MET A 146 -2.75 1.46 -11.30
N VAL A 147 -2.25 2.02 -12.40
CA VAL A 147 -2.43 3.44 -12.70
C VAL A 147 -3.92 3.80 -12.82
N GLY A 148 -4.29 4.95 -12.24
CA GLY A 148 -5.65 5.48 -12.31
C GLY A 148 -5.91 6.40 -13.49
N PRO A 149 -7.08 7.06 -13.48
CA PRO A 149 -8.14 7.01 -12.47
C PRO A 149 -8.88 5.66 -12.38
N LEU A 150 -9.18 5.26 -11.16
CA LEU A 150 -9.97 4.06 -10.90
C LEU A 150 -10.91 4.26 -9.70
N ASP A 151 -11.94 3.44 -9.61
CA ASP A 151 -12.87 3.38 -8.49
C ASP A 151 -12.55 2.12 -7.67
N HIS A 152 -11.86 2.31 -6.55
CA HIS A 152 -11.49 1.24 -5.63
C HIS A 152 -12.73 0.49 -5.07
N ALA A 153 -13.78 1.22 -4.71
CA ALA A 153 -14.98 0.61 -4.10
C ALA A 153 -15.73 -0.29 -5.10
N GLN A 154 -15.85 0.14 -6.36
CA GLN A 154 -16.45 -0.64 -7.42
C GLN A 154 -15.48 -1.64 -8.06
N GLY A 155 -14.17 -1.45 -7.92
CA GLY A 155 -13.16 -2.27 -8.57
C GLY A 155 -13.08 -2.04 -10.08
N THR A 156 -13.32 -0.79 -10.52
CA THR A 156 -13.42 -0.39 -11.92
C THR A 156 -12.29 0.57 -12.27
N VAL A 157 -11.55 0.29 -13.33
CA VAL A 157 -10.61 1.24 -13.95
C VAL A 157 -11.44 2.19 -14.81
N ARG A 158 -11.43 3.49 -14.47
CA ARG A 158 -12.28 4.49 -15.13
C ARG A 158 -11.70 4.97 -16.45
N ASP A 159 -10.42 5.35 -16.42
CA ASP A 159 -9.70 5.81 -17.60
C ASP A 159 -8.19 5.78 -17.32
N ALA A 160 -7.57 4.62 -17.49
CA ALA A 160 -6.13 4.52 -17.24
C ALA A 160 -5.37 5.35 -18.28
N HIS A 161 -4.71 6.40 -17.84
CA HIS A 161 -4.01 7.34 -18.70
C HIS A 161 -3.06 6.64 -19.68
N ARG A 162 -3.21 6.98 -20.99
CA ARG A 162 -2.43 6.44 -22.10
C ARG A 162 -2.63 4.93 -22.38
N LEU A 163 -3.70 4.30 -21.84
CA LEU A 163 -4.09 2.92 -22.16
C LEU A 163 -5.46 2.92 -22.85
N ARG A 164 -5.49 2.76 -24.16
CA ARG A 164 -6.71 2.98 -25.01
C ARG A 164 -7.88 2.07 -24.69
N HIS A 165 -7.63 0.86 -24.17
CA HIS A 165 -8.65 -0.15 -23.92
C HIS A 165 -9.14 -0.16 -22.47
N TRP A 166 -8.73 0.83 -21.68
CA TRP A 166 -8.95 0.86 -20.24
C TRP A 166 -9.91 1.96 -19.81
N HIS A 167 -11.11 1.94 -20.40
CA HIS A 167 -12.19 2.87 -20.12
C HIS A 167 -13.37 2.12 -19.50
N ASP A 168 -13.76 2.46 -18.29
CA ASP A 168 -14.82 1.83 -17.47
C ASP A 168 -14.72 0.29 -17.39
N VAL A 169 -13.51 -0.24 -17.22
CA VAL A 169 -13.25 -1.67 -17.16
C VAL A 169 -13.49 -2.19 -15.73
N PRO A 170 -14.45 -3.10 -15.47
CA PRO A 170 -14.69 -3.69 -14.16
C PRO A 170 -13.65 -4.76 -13.82
N LEU A 171 -12.38 -4.33 -13.69
CA LEU A 171 -11.21 -5.22 -13.62
C LEU A 171 -11.28 -6.22 -12.46
N ARG A 172 -11.75 -5.78 -11.27
CA ARG A 172 -11.88 -6.70 -10.15
C ARG A 172 -12.81 -7.87 -10.46
N ALA A 173 -14.01 -7.59 -10.96
CA ALA A 173 -14.99 -8.64 -11.28
C ALA A 173 -14.47 -9.58 -12.37
N LEU A 174 -13.86 -9.03 -13.42
CA LEU A 174 -13.27 -9.82 -14.51
C LEU A 174 -12.14 -10.72 -14.00
N ALA A 175 -11.27 -10.20 -13.13
CA ALA A 175 -10.17 -10.95 -12.56
C ALA A 175 -10.67 -12.04 -11.58
N GLU A 176 -11.66 -11.75 -10.74
CA GLU A 176 -12.29 -12.75 -9.85
C GLU A 176 -12.93 -13.89 -10.66
N GLN A 177 -13.64 -13.55 -11.73
CA GLN A 177 -14.24 -14.56 -12.61
C GLN A 177 -13.19 -15.42 -13.32
N ALA A 178 -12.13 -14.80 -13.86
CA ALA A 178 -11.10 -15.51 -14.61
C ALA A 178 -10.19 -16.39 -13.74
N LEU A 179 -9.90 -15.94 -12.51
CA LEU A 179 -8.90 -16.57 -11.65
C LEU A 179 -9.49 -17.44 -10.55
N GLY A 180 -10.78 -17.27 -10.21
CA GLY A 180 -11.42 -17.97 -9.09
C GLY A 180 -10.83 -17.60 -7.72
N LEU A 181 -10.25 -16.41 -7.59
CA LEU A 181 -9.60 -15.88 -6.39
C LEU A 181 -10.25 -14.56 -5.98
N PRO A 182 -10.30 -14.24 -4.67
CA PRO A 182 -10.64 -12.89 -4.24
C PRO A 182 -9.64 -11.88 -4.80
N VAL A 183 -10.14 -10.74 -5.32
CA VAL A 183 -9.31 -9.69 -5.92
C VAL A 183 -9.54 -8.35 -5.24
N HIS A 184 -8.44 -7.66 -4.93
CA HIS A 184 -8.42 -6.28 -4.46
C HIS A 184 -7.79 -5.41 -5.54
N LEU A 185 -8.43 -4.29 -5.88
CA LEU A 185 -7.93 -3.33 -6.85
C LEU A 185 -7.73 -1.97 -6.19
N ASP A 186 -6.55 -1.40 -6.32
CA ASP A 186 -6.26 -0.05 -5.83
C ASP A 186 -5.28 0.69 -6.76
N LYS A 187 -5.12 1.99 -6.52
CA LYS A 187 -4.05 2.75 -7.18
C LYS A 187 -2.69 2.21 -6.77
N ASP A 188 -1.77 2.20 -7.73
CA ASP A 188 -0.39 1.80 -7.54
C ASP A 188 0.27 2.49 -6.34
N VAL A 189 0.19 3.82 -6.27
CA VAL A 189 0.75 4.61 -5.15
C VAL A 189 0.11 4.29 -3.80
N THR A 190 -1.20 3.98 -3.79
CA THR A 190 -1.91 3.56 -2.56
C THR A 190 -1.43 2.19 -2.09
N ALA A 191 -1.24 1.26 -3.02
CA ALA A 191 -0.63 -0.03 -2.71
C ALA A 191 0.79 0.15 -2.16
N GLY A 192 1.60 0.99 -2.79
CA GLY A 192 2.97 1.27 -2.35
C GLY A 192 3.05 1.83 -0.93
N VAL A 193 2.25 2.85 -0.59
CA VAL A 193 2.26 3.40 0.78
C VAL A 193 1.74 2.40 1.81
N THR A 194 0.83 1.50 1.43
CA THR A 194 0.37 0.39 2.28
C THR A 194 1.52 -0.56 2.61
N ALA A 195 2.40 -0.87 1.65
CA ALA A 195 3.58 -1.70 1.90
C ALA A 195 4.52 -1.08 2.94
N GLU A 196 4.77 0.21 2.82
CA GLU A 196 5.61 0.93 3.78
C GLU A 196 4.96 0.97 5.17
N ALA A 197 3.67 1.27 5.25
CA ALA A 197 2.93 1.24 6.52
C ALA A 197 2.95 -0.14 7.20
N TRP A 198 2.81 -1.20 6.42
CA TRP A 198 2.92 -2.57 6.91
C TRP A 198 4.29 -2.88 7.52
N ARG A 199 5.36 -2.38 6.91
CA ARG A 199 6.74 -2.61 7.37
C ARG A 199 7.13 -1.76 8.58
N HIS A 200 6.74 -0.50 8.58
CA HIS A 200 7.06 0.44 9.67
C HIS A 200 6.16 0.25 10.89
N GLY A 201 5.01 -0.38 10.73
CA GLY A 201 4.08 -0.67 11.82
C GLY A 201 3.34 0.59 12.33
N PRO A 202 2.75 0.52 13.55
CA PRO A 202 1.83 1.55 14.05
C PRO A 202 2.41 2.95 14.23
N ALA A 203 3.73 3.10 14.27
CA ALA A 203 4.39 4.41 14.36
C ALA A 203 4.32 5.21 13.05
N PHE A 204 4.11 4.55 11.92
CA PHE A 204 3.97 5.14 10.60
C PHE A 204 2.53 5.63 10.40
N ARG A 205 2.20 6.79 10.95
CA ARG A 205 0.82 7.29 11.01
C ARG A 205 0.47 8.29 9.92
N ASP A 206 1.41 9.20 9.62
CA ASP A 206 1.21 10.27 8.65
C ASP A 206 2.43 10.31 7.74
N ALA A 207 2.23 9.84 6.51
CA ALA A 207 3.31 9.59 5.56
C ALA A 207 2.85 9.78 4.11
N ALA A 208 3.81 10.05 3.23
CA ALA A 208 3.60 10.03 1.79
C ALA A 208 4.67 9.15 1.11
N LEU A 209 4.24 8.27 0.22
CA LEU A 209 5.12 7.61 -0.72
C LEU A 209 5.08 8.39 -2.04
N ILE A 210 6.23 8.87 -2.48
CA ILE A 210 6.39 9.60 -3.75
C ILE A 210 7.00 8.65 -4.77
N MET A 211 6.28 8.41 -5.85
CA MET A 211 6.68 7.47 -6.90
C MET A 211 7.02 8.22 -8.19
N VAL A 212 8.16 7.89 -8.79
CA VAL A 212 8.52 8.28 -10.16
C VAL A 212 8.81 7.00 -10.94
N GLU A 213 7.99 6.71 -11.92
CA GLU A 213 8.12 5.57 -12.84
C GLU A 213 7.53 5.92 -14.21
N SER A 214 6.35 5.41 -14.56
CA SER A 214 5.64 5.76 -15.80
C SER A 214 4.91 7.11 -15.73
N GLY A 215 4.99 7.78 -14.62
CA GLY A 215 4.45 9.08 -14.24
C GLY A 215 4.91 9.42 -12.83
N VAL A 216 4.39 10.51 -12.29
CA VAL A 216 4.66 10.98 -10.93
C VAL A 216 3.38 10.92 -10.09
N GLY A 217 3.41 10.18 -8.99
CA GLY A 217 2.26 10.04 -8.10
C GLY A 217 2.65 10.07 -6.63
N ALA A 218 1.65 10.22 -5.74
CA ALA A 218 1.83 10.13 -4.30
C ALA A 218 0.80 9.18 -3.69
N GLY A 219 1.26 8.20 -2.90
CA GLY A 219 0.41 7.44 -1.99
C GLY A 219 0.37 8.13 -0.64
N LEU A 220 -0.82 8.34 -0.10
CA LEU A 220 -1.02 9.05 1.15
C LEU A 220 -1.48 8.09 2.25
N TRP A 221 -0.77 8.11 3.37
CA TRP A 221 -1.12 7.37 4.58
C TRP A 221 -1.34 8.40 5.68
N LEU A 222 -2.59 8.64 6.05
CA LEU A 222 -2.97 9.69 6.99
C LEU A 222 -3.76 9.09 8.15
N HIS A 223 -3.41 9.48 9.37
CA HIS A 223 -4.06 8.98 10.60
C HIS A 223 -4.01 7.45 10.75
N GLY A 224 -2.98 6.82 10.19
CA GLY A 224 -2.81 5.37 10.25
C GLY A 224 -3.63 4.57 9.23
N ALA A 225 -4.12 5.22 8.17
CA ALA A 225 -4.89 4.58 7.10
C ALA A 225 -4.53 5.14 5.71
N ALA A 226 -4.76 4.34 4.67
CA ALA A 226 -4.60 4.78 3.29
C ALA A 226 -5.65 5.85 2.94
N HIS A 227 -5.20 7.03 2.54
CA HIS A 227 -6.09 8.13 2.14
C HIS A 227 -6.35 8.09 0.64
N ARG A 228 -7.52 7.62 0.26
CA ARG A 228 -7.93 7.48 -1.15
C ARG A 228 -8.68 8.69 -1.70
N GLY A 229 -9.20 9.56 -0.82
CA GLY A 229 -10.11 10.65 -1.19
C GLY A 229 -11.51 10.14 -1.55
N ALA A 230 -12.40 11.07 -1.85
CA ALA A 230 -13.81 10.78 -2.11
C ALA A 230 -14.05 9.95 -3.39
N HIS A 231 -13.11 9.99 -4.34
CA HIS A 231 -13.24 9.36 -5.66
C HIS A 231 -12.06 8.43 -5.99
N THR A 232 -11.36 7.93 -4.99
CA THR A 232 -10.11 7.15 -5.14
C THR A 232 -9.01 7.93 -5.91
N ASN A 233 -9.12 9.25 -5.96
CA ASN A 233 -8.24 10.09 -6.78
C ASN A 233 -7.24 10.91 -5.97
N ALA A 234 -7.11 10.69 -4.67
CA ALA A 234 -6.06 11.30 -3.87
C ALA A 234 -4.68 10.88 -4.40
N GLY A 235 -3.71 11.79 -4.30
CA GLY A 235 -2.35 11.52 -4.73
C GLY A 235 -2.04 11.76 -6.20
N GLU A 236 -2.91 12.47 -6.94
CA GLU A 236 -2.60 12.99 -8.30
C GLU A 236 -1.54 14.11 -8.22
N PHE A 237 -0.49 13.82 -7.49
CA PHE A 237 0.60 14.71 -7.12
C PHE A 237 1.35 15.27 -8.34
N GLY A 238 1.61 14.42 -9.34
CA GLY A 238 2.26 14.79 -10.59
C GLY A 238 1.48 15.84 -11.37
N HIS A 239 0.19 15.98 -11.12
CA HIS A 239 -0.65 16.96 -11.78
C HIS A 239 -0.88 18.25 -10.99
N THR A 240 -0.16 18.47 -9.87
CA THR A 240 -0.11 19.79 -9.23
C THR A 240 0.74 20.74 -10.07
N VAL A 241 0.26 21.99 -10.24
CA VAL A 241 0.97 22.99 -11.07
C VAL A 241 2.11 23.61 -10.27
N VAL A 242 3.32 23.51 -10.78
CA VAL A 242 4.55 24.08 -10.18
C VAL A 242 5.17 25.17 -11.03
N ASP A 243 4.75 25.35 -12.29
CA ASP A 243 5.21 26.41 -13.21
C ASP A 243 4.05 26.83 -14.11
N LEU A 244 3.48 28.02 -13.88
CA LEU A 244 2.37 28.56 -14.68
C LEU A 244 2.71 28.69 -16.17
N SER A 245 3.98 28.89 -16.51
CA SER A 245 4.47 29.00 -17.90
C SER A 245 5.05 27.68 -18.42
N GLY A 246 4.97 26.61 -17.65
CA GLY A 246 5.59 25.32 -17.92
C GLY A 246 5.03 24.59 -19.14
N PRO A 247 5.55 23.38 -19.45
CA PRO A 247 5.13 22.60 -20.62
C PRO A 247 3.66 22.14 -20.52
N PRO A 248 3.04 21.80 -21.66
CA PRO A 248 1.73 21.15 -21.66
C PRO A 248 1.82 19.77 -20.99
N CYS A 249 0.80 19.42 -20.23
CA CYS A 249 0.67 18.12 -19.56
C CYS A 249 -0.41 17.28 -20.27
N VAL A 250 -0.28 15.96 -20.20
CA VAL A 250 -1.27 15.00 -20.73
C VAL A 250 -2.66 15.16 -20.13
N CYS A 251 -2.77 15.72 -18.93
CA CYS A 251 -4.06 16.02 -18.28
C CYS A 251 -4.79 17.25 -18.85
N GLY A 252 -4.27 17.86 -19.92
CA GLY A 252 -4.82 19.05 -20.56
C GLY A 252 -4.41 20.39 -19.94
N ARG A 253 -3.71 20.39 -18.78
CA ARG A 253 -3.17 21.60 -18.13
C ARG A 253 -1.74 21.90 -18.58
N ARG A 254 -1.16 22.95 -18.01
CA ARG A 254 0.26 23.32 -18.24
C ARG A 254 0.99 23.41 -16.90
N GLY A 255 2.30 23.13 -16.95
CA GLY A 255 3.19 23.31 -15.81
C GLY A 255 2.94 22.37 -14.64
N CYS A 256 2.28 21.24 -14.90
CA CYS A 256 2.18 20.17 -13.91
C CYS A 256 3.57 19.66 -13.52
N LEU A 257 3.75 19.28 -12.27
CA LEU A 257 4.99 18.76 -11.73
C LEU A 257 5.58 17.64 -12.61
N GLU A 258 4.77 16.65 -13.02
CA GLU A 258 5.18 15.57 -13.92
C GLU A 258 5.73 16.12 -15.23
N ALA A 259 5.01 17.02 -15.90
CA ALA A 259 5.44 17.54 -17.20
C ALA A 259 6.72 18.38 -17.12
N VAL A 260 6.94 19.12 -16.03
CA VAL A 260 8.16 19.89 -15.80
C VAL A 260 9.33 18.96 -15.46
N HIS A 261 9.07 17.96 -14.61
CA HIS A 261 10.02 16.90 -14.24
C HIS A 261 10.49 16.12 -15.47
N ASP A 262 9.53 15.58 -16.26
CA ASP A 262 9.84 14.75 -17.42
C ASP A 262 10.65 15.52 -18.47
N ARG A 263 10.32 16.80 -18.73
CA ARG A 263 11.10 17.66 -19.62
C ARG A 263 12.57 17.79 -19.17
N ALA A 264 12.81 17.94 -17.85
CA ALA A 264 14.16 18.03 -17.31
C ALA A 264 14.90 16.68 -17.44
N ALA A 265 14.23 15.59 -17.12
CA ALA A 265 14.77 14.24 -17.21
C ALA A 265 15.11 13.85 -18.66
N GLU A 266 14.23 14.16 -19.63
CA GLU A 266 14.46 13.93 -21.06
C GLU A 266 15.61 14.77 -21.62
N ALA A 267 15.85 15.95 -21.05
CA ALA A 267 17.02 16.77 -21.37
C ALA A 267 18.35 16.26 -20.74
N GLY A 268 18.27 15.19 -19.93
CA GLY A 268 19.41 14.62 -19.20
C GLY A 268 19.77 15.38 -17.91
N ASP A 269 19.01 16.39 -17.52
CA ASP A 269 19.24 17.14 -16.28
C ASP A 269 18.47 16.51 -15.11
N LEU A 270 18.99 15.39 -14.64
CA LEU A 270 18.40 14.64 -13.52
C LEU A 270 18.38 15.46 -12.22
N ARG A 271 19.30 16.39 -12.05
CA ARG A 271 19.32 17.26 -10.88
C ARG A 271 18.18 18.27 -10.92
N ALA A 272 17.90 18.86 -12.09
CA ALA A 272 16.73 19.73 -12.28
C ALA A 272 15.42 18.94 -12.08
N ALA A 273 15.31 17.73 -12.63
CA ALA A 273 14.16 16.85 -12.42
C ALA A 273 13.94 16.56 -10.92
N ALA A 274 14.99 16.20 -10.18
CA ALA A 274 14.93 15.96 -8.74
C ALA A 274 14.54 17.22 -7.95
N ARG A 275 14.98 18.40 -8.35
CA ARG A 275 14.55 19.68 -7.73
C ARG A 275 13.07 19.97 -7.96
N VAL A 276 12.57 19.70 -9.16
CA VAL A 276 11.13 19.83 -9.45
C VAL A 276 10.31 18.92 -8.53
N LEU A 277 10.74 17.66 -8.35
CA LEU A 277 10.11 16.74 -7.41
C LEU A 277 10.18 17.29 -5.98
N ALA A 278 11.31 17.84 -5.56
CA ALA A 278 11.52 18.41 -4.25
C ALA A 278 10.57 19.58 -3.94
N VAL A 279 10.32 20.48 -4.91
CA VAL A 279 9.30 21.55 -4.78
C VAL A 279 7.93 20.97 -4.49
N GLY A 280 7.53 19.92 -5.21
CA GLY A 280 6.26 19.25 -4.94
C GLY A 280 6.21 18.64 -3.54
N VAL A 281 7.29 18.00 -3.10
CA VAL A 281 7.38 17.41 -1.75
C VAL A 281 7.24 18.49 -0.68
N VAL A 282 7.91 19.63 -0.81
CA VAL A 282 7.75 20.76 0.12
C VAL A 282 6.30 21.23 0.15
N ASN A 283 5.65 21.40 -1.01
CA ASN A 283 4.23 21.79 -1.09
C ASN A 283 3.32 20.76 -0.40
N LEU A 284 3.60 19.48 -0.55
CA LEU A 284 2.85 18.40 0.11
C LEU A 284 3.03 18.46 1.63
N LEU A 285 4.25 18.66 2.12
CA LEU A 285 4.53 18.83 3.55
C LEU A 285 3.80 20.03 4.15
N GLN A 286 3.75 21.16 3.43
CA GLN A 286 3.03 22.34 3.86
C GLN A 286 1.50 22.16 3.87
N THR A 287 1.00 21.20 3.10
CA THR A 287 -0.45 20.95 2.97
C THR A 287 -0.95 19.88 3.93
N LEU A 288 -0.16 18.82 4.14
CA LEU A 288 -0.59 17.60 4.84
C LEU A 288 0.15 17.36 6.17
N ASP A 289 1.27 18.03 6.42
CA ASP A 289 2.07 17.91 7.65
C ASP A 289 2.43 16.43 7.98
N VAL A 290 2.94 15.71 6.99
CA VAL A 290 3.35 14.31 7.18
C VAL A 290 4.77 14.21 7.75
N ALA A 291 4.99 13.20 8.60
CA ALA A 291 6.28 12.97 9.25
C ALA A 291 7.26 12.12 8.42
N HIS A 292 6.78 11.38 7.43
CA HIS A 292 7.60 10.50 6.61
C HIS A 292 7.33 10.70 5.12
N VAL A 293 8.41 10.81 4.35
CA VAL A 293 8.39 10.83 2.88
C VAL A 293 9.22 9.66 2.38
N VAL A 294 8.59 8.70 1.72
CA VAL A 294 9.25 7.54 1.14
C VAL A 294 9.34 7.72 -0.37
N LEU A 295 10.55 7.67 -0.92
CA LEU A 295 10.81 7.78 -2.35
C LEU A 295 10.85 6.40 -2.99
N ALA A 296 10.12 6.21 -4.08
CA ALA A 296 9.92 4.92 -4.76
C ALA A 296 9.77 5.07 -6.28
N GLY A 297 9.63 3.94 -6.97
CA GLY A 297 9.48 3.87 -8.42
C GLY A 297 10.80 3.60 -9.14
N ALA A 298 10.73 2.82 -10.21
CA ALA A 298 11.91 2.30 -10.89
C ALA A 298 12.81 3.42 -11.45
N ASP A 299 12.22 4.46 -12.05
CA ASP A 299 12.96 5.56 -12.65
C ASP A 299 13.65 6.43 -11.59
N LEU A 300 12.98 6.66 -10.43
CA LEU A 300 13.60 7.35 -9.29
C LEU A 300 14.73 6.53 -8.69
N LEU A 301 14.52 5.23 -8.48
CA LEU A 301 15.48 4.35 -7.82
C LEU A 301 16.75 4.14 -8.67
N ALA A 302 16.65 4.23 -10.00
CA ALA A 302 17.82 4.23 -10.89
C ALA A 302 18.78 5.39 -10.59
N HIS A 303 18.29 6.50 -10.01
CA HIS A 303 19.03 7.70 -9.66
C HIS A 303 18.83 8.11 -8.20
N ALA A 304 18.63 7.14 -7.32
CA ALA A 304 18.20 7.29 -5.93
C ALA A 304 19.01 8.33 -5.13
N ALA A 305 20.34 8.34 -5.30
CA ALA A 305 21.21 9.27 -4.59
C ALA A 305 20.89 10.74 -4.93
N THR A 306 20.67 11.05 -6.20
CA THR A 306 20.35 12.41 -6.68
C THR A 306 19.00 12.86 -6.15
N TYR A 307 17.94 12.05 -6.34
CA TYR A 307 16.60 12.40 -5.88
C TYR A 307 16.54 12.56 -4.36
N ARG A 308 17.09 11.61 -3.61
CA ARG A 308 17.12 11.70 -2.17
C ARG A 308 17.87 12.94 -1.67
N ALA A 309 19.03 13.27 -2.28
CA ALA A 309 19.82 14.43 -1.86
C ALA A 309 19.08 15.76 -2.09
N GLU A 310 18.45 15.95 -3.26
CA GLU A 310 17.74 17.19 -3.58
C GLU A 310 16.45 17.31 -2.74
N VAL A 311 15.68 16.22 -2.55
CA VAL A 311 14.49 16.24 -1.69
C VAL A 311 14.86 16.50 -0.22
N GLN A 312 15.89 15.81 0.32
CA GLN A 312 16.33 16.08 1.70
C GLN A 312 16.86 17.50 1.89
N HIS A 313 17.54 18.05 0.86
CA HIS A 313 18.02 19.42 0.92
C HIS A 313 16.85 20.39 1.01
N ALA A 314 15.86 20.28 0.10
CA ALA A 314 14.69 21.15 0.09
C ALA A 314 13.87 21.05 1.39
N VAL A 315 13.65 19.83 1.90
CA VAL A 315 12.93 19.62 3.17
C VAL A 315 13.63 20.36 4.33
N ARG A 316 14.96 20.38 4.36
CA ARG A 316 15.70 21.08 5.43
C ARG A 316 15.79 22.59 5.26
N THR A 317 15.75 23.09 4.03
CA THR A 317 16.04 24.51 3.74
C THR A 317 14.82 25.33 3.32
N GLU A 318 13.80 24.69 2.76
CA GLU A 318 12.64 25.37 2.18
C GLU A 318 11.36 25.16 2.98
N VAL A 319 11.29 24.13 3.87
CA VAL A 319 10.16 23.98 4.78
C VAL A 319 10.25 25.05 5.86
N PRO A 320 9.27 25.97 5.98
CA PRO A 320 9.22 26.93 7.06
C PRO A 320 9.24 26.24 8.43
N ARG A 321 10.09 26.72 9.34
CA ARG A 321 10.22 26.12 10.68
C ARG A 321 10.68 24.65 10.65
N ALA A 322 11.67 24.34 9.81
CA ALA A 322 12.29 23.01 9.75
C ALA A 322 12.96 22.56 11.07
N ASP A 323 13.10 23.47 12.02
CA ASP A 323 13.49 23.21 13.41
C ASP A 323 12.38 22.54 14.24
N TRP A 324 11.13 22.64 13.77
CA TRP A 324 9.93 22.08 14.42
C TRP A 324 9.17 21.10 13.51
N GLN A 325 8.85 21.47 12.27
CA GLN A 325 8.22 20.61 11.29
C GLN A 325 9.30 19.79 10.56
N THR A 326 9.59 18.59 11.06
CA THR A 326 10.59 17.71 10.46
C THR A 326 9.91 16.56 9.73
N ALA A 327 10.42 16.20 8.55
CA ALA A 327 10.02 15.01 7.85
C ALA A 327 11.25 14.14 7.53
N GLU A 328 11.15 12.84 7.80
CA GLU A 328 12.16 11.88 7.42
C GLU A 328 12.01 11.51 5.94
N VAL A 329 13.08 11.65 5.16
CA VAL A 329 13.10 11.28 3.74
C VAL A 329 13.91 10.00 3.56
N THR A 330 13.24 8.92 3.17
CA THR A 330 13.85 7.60 2.97
C THR A 330 13.60 7.08 1.56
N LEU A 331 14.32 6.04 1.17
CA LEU A 331 14.03 5.25 -0.02
C LEU A 331 13.22 4.02 0.40
N SER A 332 12.29 3.57 -0.44
CA SER A 332 11.59 2.31 -0.19
C SER A 332 12.59 1.16 -0.09
N SER A 333 12.51 0.42 0.99
CA SER A 333 13.34 -0.77 1.22
C SER A 333 12.88 -2.00 0.42
N LEU A 334 11.69 -1.94 -0.19
CA LEU A 334 11.16 -2.97 -1.10
C LEU A 334 11.59 -2.73 -2.56
N GLY A 335 12.26 -1.62 -2.84
CA GLY A 335 12.73 -1.31 -4.19
C GLY A 335 11.60 -1.29 -5.20
N ALA A 336 11.82 -1.92 -6.35
CA ALA A 336 10.85 -2.00 -7.43
C ALA A 336 9.61 -2.88 -7.10
N ASP A 337 9.66 -3.68 -6.04
CA ASP A 337 8.58 -4.56 -5.64
C ASP A 337 7.53 -3.88 -4.74
N VAL A 338 7.76 -2.63 -4.32
CA VAL A 338 6.94 -1.94 -3.30
C VAL A 338 5.45 -1.91 -3.65
N ILE A 339 5.11 -1.64 -4.90
CA ILE A 339 3.70 -1.57 -5.34
C ILE A 339 3.05 -2.97 -5.32
N ALA A 340 3.69 -3.95 -5.95
CA ALA A 340 3.16 -5.31 -5.99
C ALA A 340 3.11 -5.93 -4.59
N ALA A 341 4.14 -5.72 -3.76
CA ALA A 341 4.13 -6.17 -2.37
C ALA A 341 2.98 -5.53 -1.58
N GLY A 342 2.76 -4.23 -1.75
CA GLY A 342 1.66 -3.52 -1.10
C GLY A 342 0.29 -4.01 -1.56
N ALA A 343 0.11 -4.28 -2.84
CA ALA A 343 -1.11 -4.88 -3.35
C ALA A 343 -1.38 -6.27 -2.73
N ALA A 344 -0.35 -7.10 -2.56
CA ALA A 344 -0.47 -8.37 -1.84
C ALA A 344 -0.81 -8.16 -0.35
N MET A 345 -0.22 -7.15 0.28
CA MET A 345 -0.51 -6.81 1.68
C MET A 345 -1.94 -6.30 1.86
N GLN A 346 -2.49 -5.56 0.89
CA GLN A 346 -3.90 -5.13 0.93
C GLN A 346 -4.87 -6.32 0.92
N ILE A 347 -4.60 -7.39 0.16
CA ILE A 347 -5.44 -8.59 0.19
C ILE A 347 -5.28 -9.37 1.51
N LEU A 348 -4.10 -9.38 2.10
CA LEU A 348 -3.90 -9.93 3.45
C LEU A 348 -4.62 -9.09 4.49
N ASP A 349 -4.57 -7.77 4.38
CA ASP A 349 -5.22 -6.83 5.30
C ASP A 349 -6.74 -6.91 5.23
N SER A 350 -7.32 -7.04 4.03
CA SER A 350 -8.77 -7.25 3.87
C SER A 350 -9.27 -8.51 4.59
N ARG A 351 -8.41 -9.51 4.79
CA ARG A 351 -8.74 -10.78 5.42
C ARG A 351 -8.36 -10.87 6.90
N TYR A 352 -7.23 -10.26 7.28
CA TYR A 352 -6.60 -10.38 8.61
C TYR A 352 -6.29 -9.03 9.24
N GLY A 353 -6.59 -7.92 8.56
CA GLY A 353 -6.40 -6.56 9.04
C GLY A 353 -7.58 -6.03 9.82
N ILE A 354 -7.40 -4.87 10.42
CA ILE A 354 -8.45 -4.16 11.14
C ILE A 354 -9.48 -3.68 10.11
N PRO A 355 -10.76 -4.10 10.20
CA PRO A 355 -11.77 -3.62 9.29
C PRO A 355 -11.87 -2.09 9.35
N ASP A 356 -11.88 -1.43 8.19
CA ASP A 356 -12.20 -0.01 8.12
C ASP A 356 -13.58 0.20 8.78
N LEU A 357 -13.61 0.95 9.86
CA LEU A 357 -14.86 1.44 10.40
C LEU A 357 -15.40 2.42 9.36
N ALA A 358 -16.31 1.96 8.50
CA ALA A 358 -17.04 2.86 7.62
C ALA A 358 -17.56 4.01 8.50
N PRO A 359 -17.37 5.30 8.10
CA PRO A 359 -17.94 6.39 8.86
C PRO A 359 -19.42 6.08 9.03
N VAL A 360 -19.88 5.98 10.29
CA VAL A 360 -21.31 5.89 10.60
C VAL A 360 -21.93 7.03 9.82
N ALA A 361 -22.75 6.69 8.82
CA ALA A 361 -23.44 7.69 8.03
C ALA A 361 -24.10 8.63 9.03
N ALA A 362 -23.66 9.88 9.08
CA ALA A 362 -24.25 10.88 9.94
C ALA A 362 -25.73 10.90 9.55
N GLY A 363 -26.57 10.36 10.41
CA GLY A 363 -28.02 10.37 10.21
C GLY A 363 -28.39 11.83 9.96
N GLY A 364 -28.93 12.12 8.78
CA GLY A 364 -29.41 13.45 8.45
C GLY A 364 -30.37 13.90 9.55
N PRO A 365 -30.47 15.19 9.84
CA PRO A 365 -31.39 15.70 10.84
C PRO A 365 -32.81 15.21 10.53
N PRO A 366 -33.60 14.84 11.54
CA PRO A 366 -34.97 14.42 11.32
C PRO A 366 -35.71 15.55 10.58
N THR A 367 -36.31 15.23 9.45
CA THR A 367 -37.22 16.15 8.75
C THR A 367 -38.36 16.47 9.71
N ALA A 368 -38.52 17.75 10.06
CA ALA A 368 -39.65 18.22 10.84
C ALA A 368 -40.94 17.89 10.10
N PRO A 369 -41.98 17.39 10.79
CA PRO A 369 -43.28 17.18 10.18
C PRO A 369 -43.89 18.54 9.81
N ALA A 370 -44.58 18.58 8.66
CA ALA A 370 -45.28 19.75 8.10
C ALA A 370 -46.46 20.16 8.96
#